data_495b7d67cf931b35ce11e2c7e31d53f4
#
_entry.id   495b7d67cf931b35ce11e2c7e31d53f4
#
_cell.length_a   1.000
_cell.length_b   1.000
_cell.length_c   1.000
_cell.angle_alpha   90.00
_cell.angle_beta   90.00
_cell.angle_gamma   90.00
#
_symmetry.space_group_name_H-M   'P 1'
#
loop_
_entity.id
_entity.type
_entity.pdbx_description
1 polymer ?
#
loop_
_entity_poly.entity_id
_entity_poly.type
_entity_poly.pdbx_seq_one_letter_code
_entity_poly.pdbx_strand_id
1 'polypeptide(L)'
;MTRTILFILGGVLLGGIIHIVIVFLVPLYAGNDAWAEMGRFGPDRQFHMLPAPEAGAEPIPGMDPRMLQAVCRFDLGNGPLRVQAELPDEFWSVAVFDRRGRNVYSLNDRAAEGQKLDLAILTAVQMAQLRQSPPASLENAIVVDLPIQAGFVLLRAFIPDDSMLPSAHTALAGANCSGTF
;
A
#
# COMPACT_ATOMS: atom_id res chain seq x y z
N MET A 1 17.61 -16.58 -54.28
CA MET A 1 18.12 -15.67 -53.24
C MET A 1 17.11 -14.62 -52.82
N THR A 2 16.51 -13.84 -53.71
CA THR A 2 15.51 -12.78 -53.38
C THR A 2 14.30 -13.31 -52.64
N ARG A 3 13.76 -14.47 -53.01
CA ARG A 3 12.60 -15.09 -52.36
C ARG A 3 12.88 -15.50 -50.91
N THR A 4 14.07 -16.03 -50.64
CA THR A 4 14.48 -16.40 -49.27
C THR A 4 14.67 -15.17 -48.38
N ILE A 5 15.23 -14.08 -48.93
CA ILE A 5 15.40 -12.81 -48.22
C ILE A 5 14.04 -12.22 -47.86
N LEU A 6 13.05 -12.26 -48.75
CA LEU A 6 11.69 -11.77 -48.47
C LEU A 6 11.01 -12.57 -47.35
N PHE A 7 11.19 -13.92 -47.33
CA PHE A 7 10.62 -14.73 -46.23
C PHE A 7 11.29 -14.43 -44.88
N ILE A 8 12.64 -14.24 -44.87
CA ILE A 8 13.34 -13.86 -43.64
C ILE A 8 12.89 -12.49 -43.17
N LEU A 9 12.79 -11.51 -44.06
CA LEU A 9 12.34 -10.16 -43.73
C LEU A 9 10.90 -10.16 -43.18
N GLY A 10 10.00 -10.92 -43.82
CA GLY A 10 8.64 -11.09 -43.35
C GLY A 10 8.54 -11.76 -41.97
N GLY A 11 9.37 -12.76 -41.71
CA GLY A 11 9.47 -13.45 -40.42
C GLY A 11 9.96 -12.53 -39.31
N VAL A 12 11.00 -11.73 -39.58
CA VAL A 12 11.52 -10.73 -38.60
C VAL A 12 10.49 -9.67 -38.31
N LEU A 13 9.78 -9.15 -39.32
CA LEU A 13 8.75 -8.14 -39.16
C LEU A 13 7.57 -8.69 -38.31
N LEU A 14 7.10 -9.89 -38.63
CA LEU A 14 6.03 -10.55 -37.88
C LEU A 14 6.44 -10.84 -36.45
N GLY A 15 7.66 -11.34 -36.23
CA GLY A 15 8.22 -11.56 -34.89
C GLY A 15 8.31 -10.28 -34.07
N GLY A 16 8.71 -9.17 -34.69
CA GLY A 16 8.73 -7.85 -34.07
C GLY A 16 7.32 -7.37 -33.64
N ILE A 17 6.33 -7.54 -34.50
CA ILE A 17 4.95 -7.19 -34.20
C ILE A 17 4.43 -8.04 -33.02
N ILE A 18 4.61 -9.34 -33.06
CA ILE A 18 4.20 -10.25 -31.97
C ILE A 18 4.89 -9.87 -30.66
N HIS A 19 6.19 -9.57 -30.69
CA HIS A 19 6.94 -9.15 -29.51
C HIS A 19 6.37 -7.88 -28.88
N ILE A 20 6.09 -6.85 -29.70
CA ILE A 20 5.50 -5.59 -29.24
C ILE A 20 4.11 -5.85 -28.63
N VAL A 21 3.26 -6.63 -29.29
CA VAL A 21 1.93 -6.97 -28.78
C VAL A 21 2.03 -7.68 -27.42
N ILE A 22 2.93 -8.66 -27.27
CA ILE A 22 3.13 -9.37 -26.00
C ILE A 22 3.59 -8.41 -24.90
N VAL A 23 4.56 -7.53 -25.18
CA VAL A 23 5.06 -6.56 -24.19
C VAL A 23 3.95 -5.64 -23.67
N PHE A 24 3.01 -5.21 -24.54
CA PHE A 24 1.86 -4.42 -24.11
C PHE A 24 0.77 -5.24 -23.42
N LEU A 25 0.65 -6.54 -23.72
CA LEU A 25 -0.34 -7.42 -23.11
C LEU A 25 0.09 -7.93 -21.72
N VAL A 26 1.38 -8.18 -21.50
CA VAL A 26 1.90 -8.68 -20.22
C VAL A 26 1.41 -7.87 -19.01
N PRO A 27 1.44 -6.52 -18.97
CA PRO A 27 0.94 -5.75 -17.83
C PRO A 27 -0.58 -5.86 -17.65
N LEU A 28 -1.33 -6.19 -18.71
CA LEU A 28 -2.79 -6.34 -18.64
C LEU A 28 -3.19 -7.72 -18.08
N TYR A 29 -2.40 -8.74 -18.35
CA TYR A 29 -2.65 -10.13 -17.91
C TYR A 29 -1.83 -10.52 -16.66
N ALA A 30 -0.73 -9.83 -16.37
CA ALA A 30 -0.06 -9.96 -15.09
C ALA A 30 -1.00 -9.38 -14.01
N GLY A 31 -1.88 -10.23 -13.51
CA GLY A 31 -2.85 -9.89 -12.48
C GLY A 31 -2.15 -9.61 -11.16
N ASN A 32 -1.47 -8.49 -11.07
CA ASN A 32 -0.94 -7.97 -9.81
C ASN A 32 -2.10 -7.39 -9.02
N ASP A 33 -2.93 -8.25 -8.47
CA ASP A 33 -3.84 -7.87 -7.41
C ASP A 33 -3.05 -7.84 -6.09
N ALA A 34 -2.27 -6.77 -5.92
CA ALA A 34 -1.48 -6.55 -4.70
C ALA A 34 -2.36 -6.60 -3.45
N TRP A 35 -3.62 -6.21 -3.58
CA TRP A 35 -4.60 -6.30 -2.50
C TRP A 35 -4.90 -7.76 -2.12
N ALA A 36 -5.04 -8.66 -3.11
CA ALA A 36 -5.20 -10.09 -2.85
C ALA A 36 -3.95 -10.70 -2.22
N GLU A 37 -2.77 -10.30 -2.70
CA GLU A 37 -1.48 -10.72 -2.14
C GLU A 37 -1.35 -10.33 -0.65
N MET A 38 -1.73 -9.11 -0.29
CA MET A 38 -1.74 -8.65 1.10
C MET A 38 -2.72 -9.45 1.97
N GLY A 39 -3.74 -10.07 1.38
CA GLY A 39 -4.72 -10.90 2.09
C GLY A 39 -4.16 -12.14 2.76
N ARG A 40 -3.01 -12.63 2.33
CA ARG A 40 -2.34 -13.78 2.94
C ARG A 40 -1.81 -13.51 4.36
N PHE A 41 -1.62 -12.23 4.71
CA PHE A 41 -1.10 -11.85 6.02
C PHE A 41 -2.17 -11.79 7.10
N GLY A 42 -3.47 -11.69 6.72
CA GLY A 42 -4.57 -11.72 7.68
C GLY A 42 -5.87 -11.06 7.19
N PRO A 43 -6.87 -10.99 8.07
CA PRO A 43 -8.17 -10.40 7.75
C PRO A 43 -8.10 -8.89 7.50
N ASP A 44 -9.14 -8.36 6.83
CA ASP A 44 -9.28 -6.94 6.56
C ASP A 44 -9.50 -6.13 7.84
N ARG A 45 -9.17 -4.84 7.78
CA ARG A 45 -9.38 -3.86 8.86
C ARG A 45 -8.64 -4.18 10.17
N GLN A 46 -7.50 -4.84 10.03
CA GLN A 46 -6.54 -5.07 11.11
C GLN A 46 -5.13 -4.93 10.55
N PHE A 47 -4.22 -4.39 11.36
CA PHE A 47 -2.81 -4.40 11.00
C PHE A 47 -2.19 -5.78 11.25
N HIS A 48 -1.44 -6.24 10.27
CA HIS A 48 -0.64 -7.46 10.32
C HIS A 48 0.81 -7.11 10.06
N MET A 49 1.66 -7.53 10.98
CA MET A 49 3.11 -7.37 10.82
C MET A 49 3.59 -8.21 9.64
N LEU A 50 4.35 -7.60 8.74
CA LEU A 50 5.02 -8.34 7.69
C LEU A 50 6.26 -9.04 8.27
N PRO A 51 6.56 -10.28 7.83
CA PRO A 51 7.80 -10.95 8.23
C PRO A 51 9.02 -10.09 7.87
N ALA A 52 10.03 -10.11 8.73
CA ALA A 52 11.29 -9.41 8.44
C ALA A 52 11.89 -9.97 7.14
N PRO A 53 12.39 -9.11 6.25
CA PRO A 53 13.02 -9.57 5.01
C PRO A 53 14.35 -10.27 5.34
N GLU A 54 14.46 -11.52 4.91
CA GLU A 54 15.73 -12.27 4.91
C GLU A 54 16.35 -12.18 3.51
N ALA A 55 17.68 -12.05 3.44
CA ALA A 55 18.37 -11.93 2.17
C ALA A 55 18.08 -13.13 1.25
N GLY A 56 17.47 -12.89 0.12
CA GLY A 56 17.07 -13.91 -0.86
C GLY A 56 15.74 -14.62 -0.56
N ALA A 57 15.03 -14.24 0.51
CA ALA A 57 13.72 -14.77 0.88
C ALA A 57 12.77 -13.66 1.36
N GLU A 58 12.86 -12.48 0.72
CA GLU A 58 12.00 -11.35 1.08
C GLU A 58 10.52 -11.69 0.83
N PRO A 59 9.62 -11.43 1.81
CA PRO A 59 8.18 -11.69 1.67
C PRO A 59 7.54 -10.93 0.52
N ILE A 60 8.08 -9.74 0.23
CA ILE A 60 7.71 -8.87 -0.88
C ILE A 60 9.03 -8.36 -1.51
N PRO A 61 9.20 -8.44 -2.83
CA PRO A 61 10.43 -7.98 -3.48
C PRO A 61 10.74 -6.51 -3.17
N GLY A 62 11.99 -6.22 -2.81
CA GLY A 62 12.47 -4.86 -2.56
C GLY A 62 12.15 -4.31 -1.18
N MET A 63 11.80 -5.13 -0.20
CA MET A 63 11.68 -4.71 1.20
C MET A 63 13.06 -4.32 1.75
N ASP A 64 13.10 -3.18 2.45
CA ASP A 64 14.27 -2.74 3.18
C ASP A 64 14.38 -3.52 4.52
N PRO A 65 15.50 -4.21 4.80
CA PRO A 65 15.69 -4.98 6.04
C PRO A 65 15.70 -4.10 7.30
N ARG A 66 15.95 -2.80 7.18
CA ARG A 66 15.90 -1.84 8.29
C ARG A 66 14.52 -1.20 8.49
N MET A 67 13.53 -1.61 7.73
CA MET A 67 12.16 -1.10 7.85
C MET A 67 11.25 -2.18 8.39
N LEU A 68 10.75 -1.98 9.61
CA LEU A 68 9.65 -2.78 10.12
C LEU A 68 8.35 -2.33 9.46
N GLN A 69 7.52 -3.27 9.04
CA GLN A 69 6.35 -2.99 8.21
C GLN A 69 5.11 -3.71 8.75
N ALA A 70 3.99 -3.01 8.72
CA ALA A 70 2.67 -3.58 9.00
C ALA A 70 1.69 -3.17 7.90
N VAL A 71 0.85 -4.09 7.48
CA VAL A 71 -0.15 -3.89 6.43
C VAL A 71 -1.57 -4.03 6.99
N CYS A 72 -2.46 -3.15 6.56
CA CYS A 72 -3.89 -3.27 6.78
C CYS A 72 -4.63 -3.18 5.46
N ARG A 73 -5.34 -4.21 5.12
CA ARG A 73 -6.22 -4.26 3.94
C ARG A 73 -7.59 -3.66 4.27
N PHE A 74 -8.21 -2.97 3.30
CA PHE A 74 -9.52 -2.37 3.47
C PHE A 74 -10.37 -2.35 2.21
N ASP A 75 -11.68 -2.24 2.44
CA ASP A 75 -12.69 -1.93 1.43
C ASP A 75 -13.60 -0.82 1.98
N LEU A 76 -13.61 0.35 1.31
CA LEU A 76 -14.43 1.51 1.68
C LEU A 76 -15.91 1.31 1.37
N GLY A 77 -16.28 0.29 0.59
CA GLY A 77 -17.66 -0.15 0.44
C GLY A 77 -18.28 -0.61 1.77
N ASN A 78 -17.45 -1.10 2.69
CA ASN A 78 -17.84 -1.50 4.05
C ASN A 78 -17.77 -0.34 5.06
N GLY A 79 -17.70 0.90 4.59
CA GLY A 79 -17.59 2.12 5.40
C GLY A 79 -16.18 2.73 5.38
N PRO A 80 -16.04 3.95 5.91
CA PRO A 80 -14.76 4.64 5.97
C PRO A 80 -13.72 3.89 6.79
N LEU A 81 -12.45 4.22 6.63
CA LEU A 81 -11.35 3.63 7.38
C LEU A 81 -10.68 4.68 8.26
N ARG A 82 -10.39 4.33 9.51
CA ARG A 82 -9.55 5.11 10.40
C ARG A 82 -8.29 4.34 10.75
N VAL A 83 -7.16 4.97 10.58
CA VAL A 83 -5.84 4.46 10.92
C VAL A 83 -5.28 5.27 12.05
N GLN A 84 -4.99 4.63 13.17
CA GLN A 84 -4.41 5.28 14.35
C GLN A 84 -3.20 4.50 14.82
N ALA A 85 -2.12 5.21 15.14
CA ALA A 85 -0.92 4.62 15.72
C ALA A 85 -0.17 5.64 16.56
N GLU A 86 0.49 5.15 17.62
CA GLU A 86 1.54 5.88 18.33
C GLU A 86 2.88 5.33 17.86
N LEU A 87 3.64 6.17 17.17
CA LEU A 87 4.83 5.76 16.42
C LEU A 87 6.11 6.24 17.13
N PRO A 88 7.25 5.59 16.89
CA PRO A 88 8.51 5.99 17.52
C PRO A 88 8.99 7.36 17.02
N ASP A 89 9.98 7.93 17.72
CA ASP A 89 10.60 9.23 17.36
C ASP A 89 11.40 9.16 16.05
N GLU A 90 11.81 7.96 15.64
CA GLU A 90 12.54 7.72 14.41
C GLU A 90 11.63 7.88 13.20
N PHE A 91 12.25 7.90 12.01
CA PHE A 91 11.52 8.00 10.77
C PHE A 91 10.45 6.91 10.63
N TRP A 92 9.25 7.34 10.36
CA TRP A 92 8.14 6.47 9.99
C TRP A 92 7.37 7.02 8.79
N SER A 93 6.63 6.18 8.12
CA SER A 93 5.76 6.60 7.04
C SER A 93 4.53 5.70 6.95
N VAL A 94 3.43 6.30 6.54
CA VAL A 94 2.21 5.60 6.14
C VAL A 94 1.97 5.84 4.65
N ALA A 95 1.61 4.80 3.93
CA ALA A 95 1.27 4.90 2.52
C ALA A 95 0.00 4.11 2.23
N VAL A 96 -0.87 4.68 1.41
CA VAL A 96 -2.13 4.06 0.96
C VAL A 96 -1.96 3.66 -0.49
N PHE A 97 -2.25 2.41 -0.76
CA PHE A 97 -2.15 1.81 -2.08
C PHE A 97 -3.52 1.37 -2.58
N ASP A 98 -3.75 1.47 -3.87
CA ASP A 98 -4.91 0.86 -4.51
C ASP A 98 -4.75 -0.67 -4.62
N ARG A 99 -5.78 -1.37 -5.13
CA ARG A 99 -5.73 -2.82 -5.34
C ARG A 99 -4.57 -3.30 -6.20
N ARG A 100 -4.07 -2.45 -7.09
CA ARG A 100 -2.95 -2.77 -8.00
C ARG A 100 -1.58 -2.45 -7.42
N GLY A 101 -1.51 -1.95 -6.17
CA GLY A 101 -0.26 -1.56 -5.53
C GLY A 101 0.27 -0.19 -5.97
N ARG A 102 -0.55 0.66 -6.58
CA ARG A 102 -0.15 2.04 -6.89
C ARG A 102 -0.37 2.91 -5.66
N ASN A 103 0.64 3.67 -5.29
CA ASN A 103 0.53 4.64 -4.20
C ASN A 103 -0.44 5.76 -4.59
N VAL A 104 -1.46 5.99 -3.77
CA VAL A 104 -2.47 7.04 -3.97
C VAL A 104 -2.41 8.14 -2.91
N TYR A 105 -1.79 7.86 -1.76
CA TYR A 105 -1.55 8.84 -0.70
C TYR A 105 -0.38 8.38 0.17
N SER A 106 0.41 9.33 0.68
CA SER A 106 1.47 9.04 1.64
C SER A 106 1.72 10.21 2.58
N LEU A 107 2.10 9.86 3.81
CA LEU A 107 2.42 10.78 4.89
C LEU A 107 3.63 10.22 5.65
N ASN A 108 4.44 11.09 6.25
CA ASN A 108 5.56 10.70 7.08
C ASN A 108 5.59 11.49 8.40
N ASP A 109 6.56 11.18 9.26
CA ASP A 109 6.80 11.82 10.54
C ASP A 109 6.84 13.37 10.49
N ARG A 110 7.38 13.93 9.40
CA ARG A 110 7.52 15.39 9.24
C ARG A 110 6.21 16.10 8.91
N ALA A 111 5.26 15.40 8.33
CA ALA A 111 3.97 15.96 7.92
C ALA A 111 2.85 15.68 8.94
N ALA A 112 3.11 14.81 9.91
CA ALA A 112 2.23 14.54 11.03
C ALA A 112 2.62 15.42 12.23
N GLU A 113 1.66 15.72 13.09
CA GLU A 113 1.93 16.42 14.35
C GLU A 113 2.50 15.43 15.41
N GLY A 114 3.82 15.27 15.41
CA GLY A 114 4.53 14.43 16.39
C GLY A 114 4.42 12.93 16.10
N GLN A 115 4.34 12.12 17.14
CA GLN A 115 4.35 10.65 17.09
C GLN A 115 2.95 10.03 16.82
N LYS A 116 1.89 10.84 16.79
CA LYS A 116 0.52 10.34 16.67
C LYS A 116 0.06 10.41 15.22
N LEU A 117 -0.22 9.25 14.67
CA LEU A 117 -0.92 9.12 13.41
C LEU A 117 -2.42 8.97 13.68
N ASP A 118 -3.24 9.84 13.12
CA ASP A 118 -4.69 9.71 13.06
C ASP A 118 -5.15 10.10 11.66
N LEU A 119 -5.44 9.11 10.84
CA LEU A 119 -5.76 9.28 9.42
C LEU A 119 -7.10 8.63 9.11
N ALA A 120 -8.04 9.42 8.61
CA ALA A 120 -9.33 8.94 8.13
C ALA A 120 -9.35 8.93 6.59
N ILE A 121 -9.64 7.77 6.03
CA ILE A 121 -9.68 7.52 4.59
C ILE A 121 -11.13 7.27 4.18
N LEU A 122 -11.61 8.06 3.20
CA LEU A 122 -12.97 8.05 2.73
C LEU A 122 -13.05 8.03 1.21
N THR A 123 -14.20 7.66 0.70
CA THR A 123 -14.58 7.98 -0.68
C THR A 123 -15.12 9.41 -0.76
N ALA A 124 -15.18 10.01 -1.94
CA ALA A 124 -15.76 11.34 -2.14
C ALA A 124 -17.23 11.44 -1.64
N VAL A 125 -18.00 10.36 -1.77
CA VAL A 125 -19.40 10.29 -1.28
C VAL A 125 -19.42 10.31 0.25
N GLN A 126 -18.59 9.50 0.90
CA GLN A 126 -18.46 9.46 2.36
C GLN A 126 -17.96 10.82 2.92
N MET A 127 -17.03 11.47 2.22
CA MET A 127 -16.57 12.81 2.57
C MET A 127 -17.71 13.83 2.51
N ALA A 128 -18.57 13.80 1.49
CA ALA A 128 -19.72 14.68 1.39
C ALA A 128 -20.72 14.46 2.54
N GLN A 129 -20.92 13.23 2.98
CA GLN A 129 -21.75 12.89 4.14
C GLN A 129 -21.10 13.38 5.44
N LEU A 130 -19.81 13.15 5.62
CA LEU A 130 -19.07 13.58 6.80
C LEU A 130 -19.14 15.09 7.01
N ARG A 131 -19.08 15.89 5.93
CA ARG A 131 -19.18 17.36 5.99
C ARG A 131 -20.54 17.87 6.45
N GLN A 132 -21.60 17.08 6.31
CA GLN A 132 -22.94 17.46 6.79
C GLN A 132 -23.08 17.31 8.31
N SER A 133 -22.35 16.36 8.91
CA SER A 133 -22.37 16.10 10.35
C SER A 133 -21.00 15.58 10.79
N PRO A 134 -20.00 16.49 10.95
CA PRO A 134 -18.65 16.10 11.32
C PRO A 134 -18.64 15.58 12.77
N PRO A 135 -18.15 14.34 13.02
CA PRO A 135 -18.02 13.83 14.37
C PRO A 135 -16.84 14.51 15.10
N ALA A 136 -17.04 14.84 16.37
CA ALA A 136 -16.00 15.45 17.19
C ALA A 136 -14.73 14.59 17.31
N SER A 137 -14.86 13.28 17.13
CA SER A 137 -13.73 12.34 17.16
C SER A 137 -12.71 12.55 16.04
N LEU A 138 -13.05 13.28 14.98
CA LEU A 138 -12.17 13.57 13.84
C LEU A 138 -11.59 14.99 13.84
N GLU A 139 -11.78 15.76 14.91
CA GLU A 139 -11.34 17.17 14.96
C GLU A 139 -9.85 17.34 14.72
N ASN A 140 -9.03 16.39 15.20
CA ASN A 140 -7.58 16.39 15.04
C ASN A 140 -7.07 15.32 14.04
N ALA A 141 -7.97 14.67 13.32
CA ALA A 141 -7.60 13.66 12.36
C ALA A 141 -7.27 14.26 10.98
N ILE A 142 -6.28 13.69 10.30
CA ILE A 142 -6.04 13.97 8.89
C ILE A 142 -7.12 13.25 8.08
N VAL A 143 -7.99 13.99 7.43
CA VAL A 143 -9.11 13.42 6.67
C VAL A 143 -8.83 13.55 5.17
N VAL A 144 -8.79 12.41 4.47
CA VAL A 144 -8.51 12.36 3.04
C VAL A 144 -9.61 11.62 2.29
N ASP A 145 -10.01 12.14 1.13
CA ASP A 145 -10.86 11.41 0.19
C ASP A 145 -10.02 10.88 -0.98
N LEU A 146 -10.19 9.61 -1.27
CA LEU A 146 -9.39 8.94 -2.29
C LEU A 146 -10.30 8.35 -3.38
N PRO A 147 -9.87 8.40 -4.66
CA PRO A 147 -10.64 7.86 -5.79
C PRO A 147 -10.48 6.34 -5.93
N ILE A 148 -10.52 5.62 -4.79
CA ILE A 148 -10.41 4.17 -4.72
C ILE A 148 -11.51 3.60 -3.84
N GLN A 149 -11.91 2.36 -4.08
CA GLN A 149 -12.86 1.64 -3.22
C GLN A 149 -12.17 0.67 -2.27
N ALA A 150 -11.15 -0.02 -2.74
CA ALA A 150 -10.42 -0.99 -1.97
C ALA A 150 -8.91 -0.82 -2.18
N GLY A 151 -8.14 -1.17 -1.16
CA GLY A 151 -6.71 -1.05 -1.15
C GLY A 151 -6.10 -1.53 0.15
N PHE A 152 -4.89 -1.12 0.41
CA PHE A 152 -4.21 -1.41 1.66
C PHE A 152 -3.38 -0.23 2.14
N VAL A 153 -3.26 -0.14 3.46
CA VAL A 153 -2.38 0.81 4.14
C VAL A 153 -1.11 0.06 4.54
N LEU A 154 0.04 0.62 4.21
CA LEU A 154 1.34 0.14 4.65
C LEU A 154 1.92 1.14 5.64
N LEU A 155 2.12 0.71 6.87
CA LEU A 155 2.77 1.46 7.93
C LEU A 155 4.21 0.96 8.07
N ARG A 156 5.18 1.86 8.10
CA ARG A 156 6.60 1.54 8.15
C ARG A 156 7.31 2.37 9.21
N ALA A 157 8.18 1.72 9.98
CA ALA A 157 9.07 2.36 10.94
C ALA A 157 10.51 1.96 10.66
N PHE A 158 11.41 2.94 10.68
CA PHE A 158 12.84 2.72 10.49
C PHE A 158 13.49 2.23 11.78
N ILE A 159 14.37 1.24 11.67
CA ILE A 159 15.11 0.63 12.76
C ILE A 159 16.60 0.94 12.56
N PRO A 160 17.11 2.04 13.12
CA PRO A 160 18.52 2.39 12.99
C PRO A 160 19.45 1.43 13.72
N ASP A 161 18.97 0.83 14.83
CA ASP A 161 19.70 -0.08 15.70
C ASP A 161 18.77 -1.17 16.23
N ASP A 162 19.28 -2.40 16.38
CA ASP A 162 18.50 -3.56 16.81
C ASP A 162 17.89 -3.40 18.22
N SER A 163 18.47 -2.54 19.07
CA SER A 163 17.92 -2.22 20.38
C SER A 163 16.55 -1.53 20.33
N MET A 164 16.24 -0.88 19.20
CA MET A 164 14.97 -0.17 18.97
C MET A 164 13.88 -1.08 18.39
N LEU A 165 14.22 -2.28 17.96
CA LEU A 165 13.27 -3.24 17.37
C LEU A 165 12.08 -3.54 18.30
N PRO A 166 12.23 -3.78 19.62
CA PRO A 166 11.09 -4.07 20.49
C PRO A 166 10.09 -2.91 20.60
N SER A 167 10.57 -1.68 20.69
CA SER A 167 9.72 -0.49 20.78
C SER A 167 8.97 -0.24 19.48
N ALA A 168 9.65 -0.29 18.34
CA ALA A 168 9.04 -0.15 17.04
C ALA A 168 8.02 -1.27 16.74
N HIS A 169 8.33 -2.52 17.12
CA HIS A 169 7.40 -3.63 17.01
C HIS A 169 6.14 -3.41 17.83
N THR A 170 6.29 -2.95 19.08
CA THR A 170 5.15 -2.65 19.95
C THR A 170 4.29 -1.52 19.36
N ALA A 171 4.90 -0.48 18.83
CA ALA A 171 4.21 0.64 18.19
C ALA A 171 3.38 0.20 16.96
N LEU A 172 3.99 -0.57 16.06
CA LEU A 172 3.29 -1.06 14.87
C LEU A 172 2.21 -2.12 15.21
N ALA A 173 2.48 -2.99 16.17
CA ALA A 173 1.52 -3.99 16.64
C ALA A 173 0.33 -3.36 17.38
N GLY A 174 0.53 -2.20 18.02
CA GLY A 174 -0.53 -1.42 18.66
C GLY A 174 -1.33 -0.54 17.70
N ALA A 175 -0.94 -0.46 16.43
CA ALA A 175 -1.65 0.33 15.44
C ALA A 175 -3.07 -0.23 15.20
N ASN A 176 -4.02 0.69 15.13
CA ASN A 176 -5.43 0.37 14.86
C ASN A 176 -5.81 0.72 13.42
N CYS A 177 -6.58 -0.17 12.81
CA CYS A 177 -7.11 -0.01 11.47
C CYS A 177 -8.59 -0.41 11.50
N SER A 178 -9.48 0.53 11.79
CA SER A 178 -10.90 0.26 12.05
C SER A 178 -11.83 1.08 11.16
N GLY A 179 -13.11 0.76 11.16
CA GLY A 179 -14.15 1.49 10.41
C GLY A 179 -15.03 2.38 11.27
N THR A 180 -14.66 2.64 12.52
CA THR A 180 -15.45 3.46 13.44
C THR A 180 -14.82 4.83 13.65
N PHE A 181 -15.65 5.87 13.59
CA PHE A 181 -15.31 7.24 13.95
C PHE A 181 -15.88 7.59 15.32
#